data_9ec2f5fa52127348db3899ccc6fa612d
#
_entry.id   9ec2f5fa52127348db3899ccc6fa612d
#
_cell.length_a   1.000
_cell.length_b   1.000
_cell.length_c   1.000
_cell.angle_alpha   90.00
_cell.angle_beta   90.00
_cell.angle_gamma   90.00
#
_symmetry.space_group_name_H-M   'P 1'
#
loop_
_entity.id
_entity.type
_entity.pdbx_description
1 polymer ?
#
loop_
_entity_poly.entity_id
_entity_poly.type
_entity_poly.pdbx_seq_one_letter_code
_entity_poly.pdbx_strand_id
1 'polypeptide(L)'
;MDGFVAPVEVLVAEDGTEYTENLSRFCADGFTFTRAGDGGAALSLLAERRFELVFLDMRFDRVQAGVLLGDVAETAERFNGDPVRARQFLEEHQGAYILAAIRAAGHTLPAVFSHDFDGEPRRWANLVRLYAPVAYLPDNAAPSAIRETFLRATRPG
;
A
#
# COMPACT_ATOMS: atom_id res chain seq x y z
N MET A 1 19.89 -16.06 26.03
CA MET A 1 19.09 -15.58 25.61
C MET A 1 18.54 -15.86 24.52
N ASP A 2 17.73 -16.12 24.37
CA ASP A 2 17.17 -16.68 23.53
C ASP A 2 16.82 -16.09 22.47
N GLY A 3 17.07 -15.68 21.81
CA GLY A 3 16.83 -15.20 20.50
C GLY A 3 15.39 -14.94 20.09
N PHE A 4 14.56 -14.60 21.03
CA PHE A 4 13.20 -14.22 20.67
C PHE A 4 13.25 -12.88 19.91
N VAL A 5 12.78 -12.90 18.66
CA VAL A 5 12.63 -11.70 17.84
C VAL A 5 11.15 -11.49 17.61
N ALA A 6 10.64 -10.32 17.96
CA ALA A 6 9.25 -9.98 17.70
C ALA A 6 8.97 -10.01 16.19
N PRO A 7 7.81 -10.49 15.76
CA PRO A 7 7.47 -10.48 14.33
C PRO A 7 7.39 -9.05 13.79
N VAL A 8 7.68 -8.90 12.52
CA VAL A 8 7.52 -7.64 11.79
C VAL A 8 6.03 -7.38 11.59
N GLU A 9 5.57 -6.21 12.03
CA GLU A 9 4.16 -5.83 11.91
C GLU A 9 3.93 -5.16 10.56
N VAL A 10 3.12 -5.81 9.73
CA VAL A 10 2.82 -5.34 8.37
C VAL A 10 1.36 -4.89 8.29
N LEU A 11 1.17 -3.66 7.84
CA LEU A 11 -0.17 -3.15 7.51
C LEU A 11 -0.45 -3.47 6.04
N VAL A 12 -1.55 -4.15 5.77
CA VAL A 12 -1.95 -4.51 4.41
C VAL A 12 -3.16 -3.68 4.00
N ALA A 13 -2.97 -2.76 3.07
CA ALA A 13 -4.05 -1.92 2.55
C ALA A 13 -4.60 -2.53 1.27
N GLU A 14 -5.79 -3.09 1.35
CA GLU A 14 -6.51 -3.70 0.22
C GLU A 14 -8.00 -3.63 0.47
N ASP A 15 -8.79 -3.53 -0.57
CA ASP A 15 -10.25 -3.48 -0.44
C ASP A 15 -10.87 -4.87 -0.29
N GLY A 16 -10.19 -5.92 -0.74
CA GLY A 16 -10.56 -7.31 -0.48
C GLY A 16 -9.79 -7.88 0.71
N THR A 17 -9.66 -9.20 0.74
CA THR A 17 -8.95 -9.92 1.80
C THR A 17 -7.87 -10.87 1.24
N GLU A 18 -7.75 -10.93 -0.07
CA GLU A 18 -6.94 -11.94 -0.76
C GLU A 18 -5.46 -11.85 -0.39
N TYR A 19 -4.89 -10.64 -0.35
CA TYR A 19 -3.49 -10.46 0.01
C TYR A 19 -3.25 -10.82 1.47
N THR A 20 -4.09 -10.34 2.37
CA THR A 20 -3.94 -10.62 3.81
C THR A 20 -4.03 -12.11 4.07
N GLU A 21 -4.98 -12.80 3.45
CA GLU A 21 -5.15 -14.23 3.60
C GLU A 21 -3.95 -15.01 3.07
N ASN A 22 -3.48 -14.68 1.87
CA ASN A 22 -2.34 -15.35 1.26
C ASN A 22 -1.04 -15.08 2.01
N LEU A 23 -0.82 -13.85 2.43
CA LEU A 23 0.37 -13.49 3.21
C LEU A 23 0.38 -14.21 4.55
N SER A 24 -0.76 -14.26 5.23
CA SER A 24 -0.89 -14.96 6.52
C SER A 24 -0.67 -16.45 6.36
N ARG A 25 -1.00 -17.02 5.21
CA ARG A 25 -0.85 -18.43 4.93
C ARG A 25 0.58 -18.82 4.53
N PHE A 26 1.21 -18.02 3.68
CA PHE A 26 2.47 -18.40 3.04
C PHE A 26 3.69 -17.59 3.50
N CYS A 27 3.49 -16.48 4.19
CA CYS A 27 4.56 -15.58 4.63
C CYS A 27 4.50 -15.28 6.13
N ALA A 28 3.81 -16.09 6.93
CA ALA A 28 3.59 -15.82 8.35
C ALA A 28 4.83 -15.93 9.21
N ASP A 29 5.86 -16.63 8.74
CA ASP A 29 7.08 -16.83 9.53
C ASP A 29 7.85 -15.53 9.69
N GLY A 30 7.80 -14.97 10.90
CA GLY A 30 8.46 -13.71 11.23
C GLY A 30 7.65 -12.46 10.93
N PHE A 31 6.39 -12.59 10.48
CA PHE A 31 5.53 -11.46 10.14
C PHE A 31 4.13 -11.64 10.72
N THR A 32 3.53 -10.51 11.09
CA THR A 32 2.09 -10.46 11.37
C THR A 32 1.44 -9.43 10.45
N PHE A 33 0.23 -9.72 10.00
CA PHE A 33 -0.46 -8.91 9.00
C PHE A 33 -1.77 -8.39 9.56
N THR A 34 -2.01 -7.11 9.40
CA THR A 34 -3.26 -6.45 9.78
C THR A 34 -3.83 -5.76 8.55
N ARG A 35 -5.08 -6.03 8.23
CA ARG A 35 -5.72 -5.48 7.05
C ARG A 35 -6.36 -4.13 7.34
N ALA A 36 -6.20 -3.20 6.38
CA ALA A 36 -6.98 -1.97 6.30
C ALA A 36 -7.75 -1.98 4.98
N GLY A 37 -9.07 -1.85 5.04
CA GLY A 37 -9.94 -1.96 3.86
C GLY A 37 -10.05 -0.71 3.02
N ASP A 38 -9.53 0.41 3.50
CA ASP A 38 -9.53 1.69 2.80
C ASP A 38 -8.47 2.62 3.41
N GLY A 39 -8.29 3.79 2.81
CA GLY A 39 -7.27 4.73 3.26
C GLY A 39 -7.52 5.27 4.66
N GLY A 40 -8.78 5.53 4.99
CA GLY A 40 -9.14 6.01 6.34
C GLY A 40 -8.80 4.98 7.41
N ALA A 41 -9.10 3.71 7.15
CA ALA A 41 -8.76 2.61 8.06
C ALA A 41 -7.25 2.49 8.23
N ALA A 42 -6.48 2.63 7.14
CA ALA A 42 -5.03 2.58 7.19
C ALA A 42 -4.47 3.70 8.08
N LEU A 43 -4.95 4.92 7.89
CA LEU A 43 -4.50 6.05 8.69
C LEU A 43 -4.86 5.90 10.18
N SER A 44 -6.06 5.39 10.46
CA SER A 44 -6.49 5.13 11.85
C SER A 44 -5.61 4.10 12.53
N LEU A 45 -5.30 3.01 11.85
CA LEU A 45 -4.42 1.97 12.40
C LEU A 45 -3.00 2.49 12.65
N LEU A 46 -2.46 3.27 11.72
CA LEU A 46 -1.13 3.87 11.89
C LEU A 46 -1.08 4.89 13.03
N ALA A 47 -2.20 5.55 13.33
CA ALA A 47 -2.28 6.46 14.47
C ALA A 47 -2.36 5.72 15.81
N GLU A 48 -2.91 4.50 15.82
CA GLU A 48 -3.13 3.73 17.04
C GLU A 48 -1.97 2.81 17.43
N ARG A 49 -1.26 2.27 16.44
CA ARG A 49 -0.21 1.29 16.70
C ARG A 49 0.93 1.44 15.71
N ARG A 50 2.07 0.89 16.09
CA ARG A 50 3.27 0.92 15.27
C ARG A 50 3.27 -0.23 14.26
N PHE A 51 3.51 0.11 13.02
CA PHE A 51 3.79 -0.84 11.94
C PHE A 51 5.18 -0.58 11.38
N GLU A 52 5.82 -1.61 10.89
CA GLU A 52 7.19 -1.52 10.35
C GLU A 52 7.20 -1.51 8.83
N LEU A 53 6.07 -1.84 8.21
CA LEU A 53 5.93 -1.90 6.77
C LEU A 53 4.46 -1.73 6.40
N VAL A 54 4.19 -1.07 5.28
CA VAL A 54 2.87 -1.09 4.67
C VAL A 54 2.95 -1.73 3.30
N PHE A 55 2.08 -2.72 3.07
CA PHE A 55 1.92 -3.37 1.78
C PHE A 55 0.64 -2.83 1.14
N LEU A 56 0.74 -2.26 -0.04
CA LEU A 56 -0.34 -1.51 -0.68
C LEU A 56 -0.79 -2.16 -1.97
N ASP A 57 -2.04 -2.55 -2.04
CA ASP A 57 -2.69 -2.80 -3.32
C ASP A 57 -2.89 -1.46 -4.03
N MET A 58 -2.80 -1.45 -5.34
CA MET A 58 -2.97 -0.20 -6.11
C MET A 58 -4.44 0.11 -6.38
N ARG A 59 -5.21 -0.89 -6.77
CA ARG A 59 -6.59 -0.71 -7.21
C ARG A 59 -7.58 -1.00 -6.09
N PHE A 60 -8.47 -0.03 -5.84
CA PHE A 60 -9.55 -0.16 -4.87
C PHE A 60 -10.87 0.11 -5.58
N ASP A 61 -11.52 -0.94 -6.06
CA ASP A 61 -12.77 -0.82 -6.83
C ASP A 61 -13.96 -1.48 -6.14
N ARG A 62 -13.79 -1.96 -4.90
CA ARG A 62 -14.87 -2.58 -4.10
C ARG A 62 -15.34 -1.68 -2.95
N VAL A 63 -14.70 -0.53 -2.74
CA VAL A 63 -15.09 0.41 -1.68
C VAL A 63 -16.18 1.36 -2.18
N GLN A 64 -16.93 1.92 -1.23
CA GLN A 64 -17.94 2.93 -1.56
C GLN A 64 -17.26 4.22 -2.03
N ALA A 65 -17.94 4.96 -2.89
CA ALA A 65 -17.39 6.14 -3.55
C ALA A 65 -16.86 7.18 -2.57
N GLY A 66 -17.57 7.44 -1.49
CA GLY A 66 -17.19 8.47 -0.50
C GLY A 66 -15.99 8.08 0.37
N VAL A 67 -15.51 6.85 0.25
CA VAL A 67 -14.39 6.34 1.05
C VAL A 67 -13.05 6.48 0.32
N LEU A 68 -13.07 6.62 -1.00
CA LEU A 68 -11.84 6.81 -1.79
C LEU A 68 -11.13 8.11 -1.40
N LEU A 69 -9.82 8.03 -1.24
CA LEU A 69 -9.00 9.23 -1.07
C LEU A 69 -8.82 9.91 -2.43
N GLY A 70 -8.65 11.23 -2.38
CA GLY A 70 -8.57 12.06 -3.57
C GLY A 70 -9.89 12.81 -3.79
N ASP A 71 -9.81 13.88 -4.57
CA ASP A 71 -10.95 14.76 -4.83
C ASP A 71 -11.53 14.47 -6.21
N VAL A 72 -12.78 13.98 -6.25
CA VAL A 72 -13.45 13.62 -7.51
C VAL A 72 -13.62 14.86 -8.40
N ALA A 73 -14.02 15.99 -7.84
CA ALA A 73 -14.26 17.20 -8.63
C ALA A 73 -12.96 17.73 -9.25
N GLU A 74 -11.90 17.77 -8.47
CA GLU A 74 -10.58 18.20 -8.96
C GLU A 74 -10.05 17.23 -10.01
N THR A 75 -10.17 15.92 -9.76
CA THR A 75 -9.73 14.90 -10.70
C THR A 75 -10.53 14.95 -12.00
N ALA A 76 -11.84 15.22 -11.92
CA ALA A 76 -12.72 15.31 -13.08
C ALA A 76 -12.28 16.41 -14.06
N GLU A 77 -11.59 17.44 -13.60
CA GLU A 77 -11.06 18.49 -14.48
C GLU A 77 -10.11 17.91 -15.53
N ARG A 78 -9.40 16.85 -15.21
CA ARG A 78 -8.51 16.15 -16.15
C ARG A 78 -9.26 15.37 -17.22
N PHE A 79 -10.55 15.13 -17.00
CA PHE A 79 -11.41 14.31 -17.85
C PHE A 79 -12.61 15.12 -18.37
N ASN A 80 -12.40 16.39 -18.64
CA ASN A 80 -13.45 17.29 -19.15
C ASN A 80 -14.70 17.34 -18.26
N GLY A 81 -14.50 17.23 -16.94
CA GLY A 81 -15.58 17.29 -15.98
C GLY A 81 -16.35 16.00 -15.78
N ASP A 82 -15.86 14.88 -16.31
CA ASP A 82 -16.53 13.58 -16.18
C ASP A 82 -16.26 12.95 -14.82
N PRO A 83 -17.26 12.90 -13.92
CA PRO A 83 -17.04 12.34 -12.57
C PRO A 83 -16.88 10.83 -12.56
N VAL A 84 -17.44 10.12 -13.55
CA VAL A 84 -17.31 8.67 -13.63
C VAL A 84 -15.86 8.29 -13.96
N ARG A 85 -15.25 8.97 -14.92
CA ARG A 85 -13.84 8.74 -15.26
C ARG A 85 -12.90 9.17 -14.13
N ALA A 86 -13.23 10.25 -13.43
CA ALA A 86 -12.48 10.69 -12.27
C ALA A 86 -12.48 9.62 -11.18
N ARG A 87 -13.64 9.05 -10.88
CA ARG A 87 -13.76 7.99 -9.89
C ARG A 87 -12.95 6.76 -10.29
N GLN A 88 -13.03 6.34 -11.55
CA GLN A 88 -12.24 5.21 -12.05
C GLN A 88 -10.74 5.47 -11.88
N PHE A 89 -10.29 6.68 -12.15
CA PHE A 89 -8.90 7.07 -11.96
C PHE A 89 -8.50 6.92 -10.49
N LEU A 90 -9.32 7.43 -9.57
CA LEU A 90 -9.04 7.32 -8.13
C LEU A 90 -9.04 5.86 -7.66
N GLU A 91 -9.94 5.03 -8.18
CA GLU A 91 -9.95 3.60 -7.87
C GLU A 91 -8.67 2.91 -8.34
N GLU A 92 -8.23 3.20 -9.54
CA GLU A 92 -7.06 2.55 -10.14
C GLU A 92 -5.73 3.01 -9.54
N HIS A 93 -5.72 4.18 -8.91
CA HIS A 93 -4.51 4.78 -8.32
C HIS A 93 -4.59 4.91 -6.81
N GLN A 94 -5.56 4.27 -6.20
CA GLN A 94 -5.85 4.48 -4.78
C GLN A 94 -4.66 4.17 -3.87
N GLY A 95 -3.89 3.13 -4.16
CA GLY A 95 -2.69 2.81 -3.38
C GLY A 95 -1.72 3.98 -3.29
N ALA A 96 -1.54 4.71 -4.39
CA ALA A 96 -0.67 5.90 -4.40
C ALA A 96 -1.26 7.04 -3.57
N TYR A 97 -2.56 7.25 -3.64
CA TYR A 97 -3.24 8.26 -2.81
C TYR A 97 -3.15 7.92 -1.32
N ILE A 98 -3.29 6.64 -0.98
CA ILE A 98 -3.15 6.19 0.40
C ILE A 98 -1.73 6.45 0.90
N LEU A 99 -0.71 6.13 0.11
CA LEU A 99 0.67 6.38 0.51
C LEU A 99 0.94 7.88 0.67
N ALA A 100 0.44 8.70 -0.22
CA ALA A 100 0.57 10.14 -0.10
C ALA A 100 -0.02 10.64 1.22
N ALA A 101 -1.19 10.14 1.61
CA ALA A 101 -1.83 10.50 2.88
C ALA A 101 -1.04 9.99 4.09
N ILE A 102 -0.48 8.79 4.00
CA ILE A 102 0.38 8.23 5.06
C ILE A 102 1.60 9.12 5.27
N ARG A 103 2.25 9.54 4.19
CA ARG A 103 3.43 10.44 4.28
C ARG A 103 3.04 11.82 4.80
N ALA A 104 1.91 12.37 4.35
CA ALA A 104 1.42 13.66 4.83
C ALA A 104 1.10 13.64 6.32
N ALA A 105 0.69 12.49 6.86
CA ALA A 105 0.45 12.31 8.29
C ALA A 105 1.74 12.11 9.10
N GLY A 106 2.91 12.10 8.46
CA GLY A 106 4.20 12.02 9.12
C GLY A 106 4.76 10.60 9.27
N HIS A 107 4.11 9.61 8.72
CA HIS A 107 4.58 8.23 8.79
C HIS A 107 5.61 7.94 7.69
N THR A 108 6.77 7.44 8.10
CA THR A 108 7.92 7.22 7.21
C THR A 108 8.28 5.74 7.02
N LEU A 109 7.43 4.83 7.51
CA LEU A 109 7.69 3.40 7.36
C LEU A 109 7.81 3.02 5.89
N PRO A 110 8.63 1.99 5.56
CA PRO A 110 8.73 1.54 4.17
C PRO A 110 7.40 1.05 3.63
N ALA A 111 7.18 1.29 2.35
CA ALA A 111 5.98 0.87 1.64
C ALA A 111 6.36 -0.04 0.47
N VAL A 112 5.58 -1.09 0.26
CA VAL A 112 5.74 -2.00 -0.87
C VAL A 112 4.42 -2.03 -1.63
N PHE A 113 4.45 -1.67 -2.89
CA PHE A 113 3.28 -1.76 -3.75
C PHE A 113 3.17 -3.14 -4.38
N SER A 114 1.96 -3.68 -4.42
CA SER A 114 1.62 -4.82 -5.26
C SER A 114 1.11 -4.29 -6.59
N HIS A 115 2.05 -3.96 -7.46
CA HIS A 115 1.77 -3.40 -8.78
C HIS A 115 3.05 -3.42 -9.60
N ASP A 116 2.97 -3.88 -10.85
CA ASP A 116 4.13 -3.93 -11.73
C ASP A 116 4.36 -2.56 -12.39
N PHE A 117 5.44 -1.90 -11.99
CA PHE A 117 5.84 -0.62 -12.56
C PHE A 117 6.88 -0.76 -13.69
N ASP A 118 7.21 -1.96 -14.12
CA ASP A 118 8.25 -2.17 -15.14
C ASP A 118 7.91 -1.43 -16.45
N GLY A 119 6.63 -1.35 -16.78
CA GLY A 119 6.18 -0.59 -17.95
C GLY A 119 5.91 0.89 -17.69
N GLU A 120 6.15 1.37 -16.48
CA GLU A 120 5.82 2.74 -16.06
C GLU A 120 7.00 3.41 -15.33
N PRO A 121 8.18 3.50 -15.94
CA PRO A 121 9.38 3.97 -15.24
C PRO A 121 9.28 5.41 -14.74
N ARG A 122 8.59 6.28 -15.45
CA ARG A 122 8.41 7.68 -15.02
C ARG A 122 7.51 7.77 -13.79
N ARG A 123 6.45 6.99 -13.78
CA ARG A 123 5.53 6.94 -12.66
C ARG A 123 6.24 6.43 -11.42
N TRP A 124 7.02 5.35 -11.58
CA TRP A 124 7.80 4.80 -10.47
C TRP A 124 8.82 5.79 -9.95
N ALA A 125 9.60 6.42 -10.82
CA ALA A 125 10.59 7.42 -10.42
C ALA A 125 9.95 8.56 -9.63
N ASN A 126 8.75 8.99 -10.02
CA ASN A 126 8.04 10.04 -9.31
C ASN A 126 7.58 9.60 -7.91
N LEU A 127 7.11 8.36 -7.77
CA LEU A 127 6.73 7.81 -6.47
C LEU A 127 7.94 7.70 -5.54
N VAL A 128 9.08 7.26 -6.05
CA VAL A 128 10.34 7.21 -5.28
C VAL A 128 10.73 8.61 -4.82
N ARG A 129 10.69 9.57 -5.72
CA ARG A 129 11.06 10.95 -5.40
C ARG A 129 10.19 11.56 -4.32
N LEU A 130 8.89 11.27 -4.35
CA LEU A 130 7.93 11.89 -3.43
C LEU A 130 7.76 11.12 -2.12
N TYR A 131 7.85 9.80 -2.15
CA TYR A 131 7.36 8.97 -1.04
C TYR A 131 8.32 7.90 -0.57
N ALA A 132 9.61 7.94 -0.95
CA ALA A 132 10.58 6.96 -0.46
C ALA A 132 10.58 6.89 1.08
N PRO A 133 10.83 5.73 1.68
CA PRO A 133 11.27 4.48 1.06
C PRO A 133 10.11 3.67 0.49
N VAL A 134 10.23 3.30 -0.77
CA VAL A 134 9.22 2.51 -1.48
C VAL A 134 9.88 1.42 -2.30
N ALA A 135 9.16 0.32 -2.49
CA ALA A 135 9.52 -0.77 -3.39
C ALA A 135 8.25 -1.27 -4.05
N TYR A 136 8.38 -2.13 -5.06
CA TYR A 136 7.22 -2.77 -5.64
C TYR A 136 7.49 -4.23 -5.98
N LEU A 137 6.40 -4.98 -6.09
CA LEU A 137 6.37 -6.36 -6.53
C LEU A 137 5.24 -6.50 -7.54
N PRO A 138 5.41 -7.32 -8.58
CA PRO A 138 4.27 -7.63 -9.43
C PRO A 138 3.18 -8.32 -8.62
N ASP A 139 1.94 -8.20 -9.07
CA ASP A 139 0.78 -8.74 -8.33
C ASP A 139 0.76 -10.27 -8.27
N ASN A 140 1.57 -10.93 -9.10
CA ASN A 140 1.72 -12.39 -9.11
C ASN A 140 3.03 -12.87 -8.49
N ALA A 141 3.67 -12.05 -7.66
CA ALA A 141 4.96 -12.41 -7.04
C ALA A 141 4.82 -13.65 -6.16
N ALA A 142 5.84 -14.51 -6.24
CA ALA A 142 5.89 -15.71 -5.40
C ALA A 142 6.10 -15.34 -3.93
N PRO A 143 5.61 -16.15 -2.98
CA PRO A 143 5.78 -15.86 -1.55
C PRO A 143 7.22 -15.61 -1.13
N SER A 144 8.19 -16.33 -1.71
CA SER A 144 9.61 -16.14 -1.41
C SER A 144 10.10 -14.76 -1.84
N ALA A 145 9.64 -14.26 -2.98
CA ALA A 145 10.01 -12.93 -3.46
C ALA A 145 9.40 -11.84 -2.58
N ILE A 146 8.16 -12.03 -2.14
CA ILE A 146 7.48 -11.11 -1.23
C ILE A 146 8.25 -11.05 0.10
N ARG A 147 8.56 -12.20 0.67
CA ARG A 147 9.29 -12.29 1.94
C ARG A 147 10.65 -11.60 1.84
N GLU A 148 11.39 -11.86 0.77
CA GLU A 148 12.71 -11.25 0.58
C GLU A 148 12.60 -9.73 0.49
N THR A 149 11.61 -9.24 -0.25
CA THR A 149 11.38 -7.80 -0.38
C THR A 149 11.02 -7.16 0.95
N PHE A 150 10.18 -7.80 1.75
CA PHE A 150 9.80 -7.32 3.08
C PHE A 150 11.01 -7.26 4.00
N LEU A 151 11.83 -8.32 4.01
CA LEU A 151 13.04 -8.36 4.85
C LEU A 151 14.04 -7.28 4.44
N ARG A 152 14.21 -7.07 3.15
CA ARG A 152 15.11 -6.03 2.64
C ARG A 152 14.61 -4.64 3.02
N ALA A 153 13.30 -4.40 2.91
CA ALA A 153 12.69 -3.10 3.21
C ALA A 153 12.78 -2.75 4.70
N THR A 154 12.74 -3.75 5.57
CA THR A 154 12.73 -3.53 7.02
C THR A 154 14.11 -3.63 7.68
N ARG A 155 15.15 -3.89 6.92
CA ARG A 155 16.52 -3.89 7.43
C ARG A 155 16.95 -2.49 7.84
N PRO A 156 17.60 -2.35 9.00
CA PRO A 156 18.23 -1.08 9.34
C PRO A 156 19.29 -0.75 8.32
N GLY A 157 19.26 0.46 7.81
CA GLY A 157 20.07 0.98 6.70
C GLY A 157 21.57 1.01 6.89
#